data_27c51e7c807bbee38b484a116b29d1cb
#
_entry.id   27c51e7c807bbee38b484a116b29d1cb
#
_cell.length_a   1.000
_cell.length_b   1.000
_cell.length_c   1.000
_cell.angle_alpha   90.00
_cell.angle_beta   90.00
_cell.angle_gamma   90.00
#
_symmetry.space_group_name_H-M   'P 1'
#
loop_
_entity.id
_entity.type
_entity.pdbx_description
1 polymer ?
#
loop_
_entity_poly.entity_id
_entity_poly.type
_entity_poly.pdbx_seq_one_letter_code
_entity_poly.pdbx_strand_id
1 'polypeptide(L)'
;MLKSCTRCGRIHKQGEECPVKRIRKSTPDSDLRNTWAWHEKAEQVKLDSKYLCPLCLEEGIYTYEGLETHHITKLKDDPDKLLDGYNLIPLCVKHHKMADAGQIDSEHLRELARIREETPLAE
;
A
#
# COMPACT_ATOMS: atom_id res chain seq x y z
N MET A 1 -1.60 42.46 3.64
CA MET A 1 -2.82 41.65 3.72
C MET A 1 -2.46 40.24 4.18
N LEU A 2 -3.11 39.74 5.21
CA LEU A 2 -2.86 38.40 5.71
C LEU A 2 -3.66 37.37 4.89
N LYS A 3 -3.05 36.24 4.64
CA LYS A 3 -3.65 35.18 3.82
C LYS A 3 -3.42 33.82 4.48
N SER A 4 -4.44 32.99 4.51
CA SER A 4 -4.33 31.63 5.02
C SER A 4 -3.42 30.80 4.13
N CYS A 5 -2.43 30.13 4.73
CA CYS A 5 -1.48 29.30 4.03
C CYS A 5 -1.99 27.86 3.94
N THR A 6 -2.10 27.33 2.72
CA THR A 6 -2.55 25.96 2.50
C THR A 6 -1.49 24.91 2.86
N ARG A 7 -0.22 25.31 3.01
CA ARG A 7 0.86 24.38 3.35
C ARG A 7 0.92 24.05 4.84
N CYS A 8 0.78 25.07 5.69
CA CYS A 8 0.95 24.89 7.14
C CYS A 8 -0.29 25.24 7.95
N GLY A 9 -1.37 25.72 7.31
CA GLY A 9 -2.59 26.15 7.99
C GLY A 9 -2.45 27.44 8.77
N ARG A 10 -1.30 28.09 8.70
CA ARG A 10 -1.07 29.37 9.38
C ARG A 10 -1.38 30.53 8.47
N ILE A 11 -1.55 31.69 9.09
CA ILE A 11 -1.80 32.94 8.35
C ILE A 11 -0.49 33.67 8.15
N HIS A 12 -0.15 33.99 6.90
CA HIS A 12 1.03 34.74 6.53
C HIS A 12 0.63 36.04 5.83
N LYS A 13 1.51 37.02 5.88
CA LYS A 13 1.37 38.19 5.03
C LYS A 13 1.50 37.77 3.57
N GLN A 14 0.76 38.43 2.71
CA GLN A 14 0.86 38.20 1.29
C GLN A 14 2.30 38.49 0.82
N GLY A 15 2.90 37.53 0.12
CA GLY A 15 4.28 37.63 -0.33
C GLY A 15 5.31 37.14 0.70
N GLU A 16 4.88 36.83 1.92
CA GLU A 16 5.76 36.26 2.93
C GLU A 16 5.98 34.75 2.64
N GLU A 17 7.22 34.32 2.76
CA GLU A 17 7.56 32.93 2.53
C GLU A 17 7.04 32.04 3.67
N CYS A 18 6.40 30.94 3.32
CA CYS A 18 5.90 29.99 4.29
C CYS A 18 7.06 29.29 4.99
N PRO A 19 7.13 29.30 6.35
CA PRO A 19 8.20 28.64 7.06
C PRO A 19 8.17 27.13 6.95
N VAL A 20 7.03 26.56 6.59
CA VAL A 20 6.91 25.12 6.34
C VAL A 20 7.27 24.85 4.89
N LYS A 21 8.46 24.33 4.68
CA LYS A 21 8.90 23.92 3.35
C LYS A 21 8.08 22.70 2.91
N ARG A 22 7.75 22.68 1.62
CA ARG A 22 7.16 21.50 1.01
C ARG A 22 8.22 20.43 0.95
N ILE A 23 8.23 19.55 1.96
CA ILE A 23 9.28 18.56 2.14
C ILE A 23 9.06 17.33 1.28
N ARG A 24 7.83 17.11 0.80
CA ARG A 24 7.53 15.92 -0.01
C ARG A 24 7.95 16.13 -1.45
N LYS A 25 9.13 15.67 -1.75
CA LYS A 25 9.40 15.24 -3.12
C LYS A 25 8.73 13.89 -3.26
N SER A 26 7.82 13.76 -4.21
CA SER A 26 7.28 12.46 -4.55
C SER A 26 8.44 11.58 -5.01
N THR A 27 8.51 10.36 -4.46
CA THR A 27 9.46 9.36 -4.95
C THR A 27 8.86 8.69 -6.18
N PRO A 28 9.66 8.07 -7.06
CA PRO A 28 9.11 7.28 -8.16
C PRO A 28 8.12 6.23 -7.70
N ASP A 29 8.39 5.58 -6.56
CA ASP A 29 7.47 4.60 -5.97
C ASP A 29 6.14 5.21 -5.57
N SER A 30 6.18 6.40 -4.97
CA SER A 30 4.98 7.13 -4.58
C SER A 30 4.14 7.53 -5.80
N ASP A 31 4.79 8.00 -6.87
CA ASP A 31 4.11 8.37 -8.10
C ASP A 31 3.41 7.18 -8.75
N LEU A 32 4.06 6.02 -8.78
CA LEU A 32 3.48 4.79 -9.32
C LEU A 32 2.24 4.35 -8.51
N ARG A 33 2.30 4.48 -7.19
CA ARG A 33 1.19 4.10 -6.31
C ARG A 33 0.05 5.11 -6.29
N ASN A 34 0.24 6.28 -6.89
CA ASN A 34 -0.81 7.30 -7.01
C ASN A 34 -1.59 7.20 -8.31
N THR A 35 -1.37 6.18 -9.11
CA THR A 35 -2.11 5.98 -10.35
C THR A 35 -3.46 5.32 -10.08
N TRP A 36 -4.45 5.63 -10.94
CA TRP A 36 -5.76 4.99 -10.87
C TRP A 36 -5.67 3.47 -11.08
N ALA A 37 -4.80 3.05 -11.99
CA ALA A 37 -4.58 1.62 -12.25
C ALA A 37 -4.10 0.88 -11.00
N TRP A 38 -3.22 1.50 -10.21
CA TRP A 38 -2.77 0.92 -8.94
C TRP A 38 -3.90 0.80 -7.94
N HIS A 39 -4.70 1.85 -7.76
CA HIS A 39 -5.81 1.83 -6.80
C HIS A 39 -6.83 0.75 -7.18
N GLU A 40 -7.14 0.61 -8.46
CA GLU A 40 -8.04 -0.41 -8.95
C GLU A 40 -7.48 -1.82 -8.71
N LYS A 41 -6.21 -2.02 -9.03
CA LYS A 41 -5.55 -3.32 -8.80
C LYS A 41 -5.49 -3.67 -7.31
N ALA A 42 -5.17 -2.70 -6.46
CA ALA A 42 -5.12 -2.91 -5.01
C ALA A 42 -6.47 -3.35 -4.46
N GLU A 43 -7.56 -2.73 -4.92
CA GLU A 43 -8.90 -3.12 -4.52
C GLU A 43 -9.25 -4.52 -5.04
N GLN A 44 -8.86 -4.85 -6.27
CA GLN A 44 -9.10 -6.16 -6.84
C GLN A 44 -8.39 -7.26 -6.04
N VAL A 45 -7.16 -7.01 -5.62
CA VAL A 45 -6.38 -7.94 -4.79
C VAL A 45 -7.09 -8.19 -3.45
N LYS A 46 -7.58 -7.12 -2.82
CA LYS A 46 -8.34 -7.24 -1.56
C LYS A 46 -9.63 -8.04 -1.77
N LEU A 47 -10.35 -7.76 -2.84
CA LEU A 47 -11.59 -8.49 -3.18
C LEU A 47 -11.31 -9.97 -3.40
N ASP A 48 -10.28 -10.31 -4.16
CA ASP A 48 -9.89 -11.69 -4.45
C ASP A 48 -9.47 -12.45 -3.17
N SER A 49 -9.01 -11.72 -2.17
CA SER A 49 -8.67 -12.25 -0.84
C SER A 49 -9.86 -12.20 0.12
N LYS A 50 -11.06 -11.87 -0.36
CA LYS A 50 -12.30 -11.75 0.42
C LYS A 50 -12.18 -10.71 1.54
N TYR A 51 -11.35 -9.69 1.33
CA TYR A 51 -11.05 -8.63 2.31
C TYR A 51 -10.55 -9.16 3.64
N LEU A 52 -9.79 -10.26 3.62
CA LEU A 52 -9.18 -10.84 4.81
C LEU A 52 -7.66 -10.84 4.70
N CYS A 53 -6.98 -10.59 5.81
CA CYS A 53 -5.54 -10.74 5.88
C CYS A 53 -5.19 -12.23 5.84
N PRO A 54 -4.46 -12.73 4.83
CA PRO A 54 -4.14 -14.16 4.73
C PRO A 54 -3.34 -14.70 5.91
N LEU A 55 -2.44 -13.88 6.47
CA LEU A 55 -1.63 -14.30 7.62
C LEU A 55 -2.45 -14.42 8.89
N CYS A 56 -3.38 -13.48 9.11
CA CYS A 56 -4.32 -13.60 10.23
C CYS A 56 -5.20 -14.83 10.06
N LEU A 57 -5.63 -15.11 8.85
CA LEU A 57 -6.48 -16.25 8.55
C LEU A 57 -5.78 -17.57 8.89
N GLU A 58 -4.47 -17.67 8.64
CA GLU A 58 -3.67 -18.83 9.03
C GLU A 58 -3.66 -19.03 10.54
N GLU A 59 -3.75 -17.92 11.30
CA GLU A 59 -3.85 -17.96 12.77
C GLU A 59 -5.28 -18.18 13.27
N GLY A 60 -6.24 -18.32 12.36
CA GLY A 60 -7.64 -18.47 12.71
C GLY A 60 -8.33 -17.16 13.07
N ILE A 61 -7.76 -16.04 12.66
CA ILE A 61 -8.27 -14.70 12.94
C ILE A 61 -8.80 -14.07 11.66
N TYR A 62 -10.01 -13.52 11.71
CA TYR A 62 -10.63 -12.84 10.56
C TYR A 62 -10.41 -11.33 10.69
N THR A 63 -9.34 -10.82 10.11
CA THR A 63 -9.02 -9.39 10.11
C THR A 63 -9.40 -8.80 8.75
N TYR A 64 -10.37 -7.90 8.74
CA TYR A 64 -10.92 -7.28 7.54
C TYR A 64 -10.79 -5.76 7.52
N GLU A 65 -10.33 -5.15 8.61
CA GLU A 65 -10.15 -3.70 8.72
C GLU A 65 -8.69 -3.31 8.55
N GLY A 66 -8.47 -2.15 7.94
CA GLY A 66 -7.13 -1.60 7.80
C GLY A 66 -6.22 -2.39 6.88
N LEU A 67 -6.78 -3.15 5.94
CA LEU A 67 -5.98 -3.91 4.99
C LEU A 67 -5.22 -2.99 4.05
N GLU A 68 -3.94 -3.29 3.85
CA GLU A 68 -3.08 -2.59 2.91
C GLU A 68 -2.50 -3.60 1.93
N THR A 69 -2.48 -3.24 0.64
CA THR A 69 -1.90 -4.11 -0.37
C THR A 69 -0.38 -3.91 -0.39
N HIS A 70 0.34 -4.98 -0.08
CA HIS A 70 1.79 -4.98 0.06
C HIS A 70 2.47 -5.52 -1.19
N HIS A 71 3.55 -4.88 -1.62
CA HIS A 71 4.43 -5.39 -2.67
C HIS A 71 5.47 -6.30 -2.05
N ILE A 72 5.46 -7.57 -2.40
CA ILE A 72 6.40 -8.56 -1.85
C ILE A 72 7.84 -8.21 -2.29
N THR A 73 8.04 -7.99 -3.58
CA THR A 73 9.25 -7.36 -4.09
C THR A 73 9.00 -5.85 -4.15
N LYS A 74 9.85 -5.07 -3.51
CA LYS A 74 9.67 -3.62 -3.43
C LYS A 74 9.75 -2.98 -4.80
N LEU A 75 8.92 -1.96 -5.04
CA LEU A 75 8.89 -1.26 -6.33
C LEU A 75 10.22 -0.62 -6.69
N LYS A 76 11.00 -0.17 -5.70
CA LYS A 76 12.33 0.38 -5.95
C LYS A 76 13.28 -0.65 -6.55
N ASP A 77 13.05 -1.94 -6.28
CA ASP A 77 13.86 -3.04 -6.80
C ASP A 77 13.35 -3.52 -8.15
N ASP A 78 12.04 -3.49 -8.36
CA ASP A 78 11.41 -3.91 -9.60
C ASP A 78 10.09 -3.16 -9.84
N PRO A 79 10.16 -1.96 -10.48
CA PRO A 79 8.95 -1.16 -10.76
C PRO A 79 7.95 -1.85 -11.68
N ASP A 80 8.40 -2.79 -12.50
CA ASP A 80 7.54 -3.51 -13.45
C ASP A 80 6.52 -4.40 -12.74
N LYS A 81 6.74 -4.69 -11.45
CA LYS A 81 5.84 -5.51 -10.64
C LYS A 81 4.75 -4.72 -9.93
N LEU A 82 4.55 -3.45 -10.30
CA LEU A 82 3.51 -2.61 -9.69
C LEU A 82 2.13 -3.27 -9.72
N LEU A 83 1.74 -3.81 -10.87
CA LEU A 83 0.41 -4.39 -11.08
C LEU A 83 0.45 -5.92 -11.20
N ASP A 84 1.55 -6.54 -10.83
CA ASP A 84 1.69 -7.99 -10.87
C ASP A 84 1.00 -8.61 -9.64
N GLY A 85 -0.12 -9.31 -9.88
CA GLY A 85 -0.89 -9.96 -8.81
C GLY A 85 -0.07 -10.95 -8.01
N TYR A 86 0.89 -11.62 -8.63
CA TYR A 86 1.78 -12.56 -7.94
C TYR A 86 2.76 -11.89 -6.98
N ASN A 87 2.89 -10.56 -7.07
CA ASN A 87 3.73 -9.76 -6.18
C ASN A 87 2.92 -8.98 -5.15
N LEU A 88 1.60 -9.14 -5.13
CA LEU A 88 0.71 -8.35 -4.29
C LEU A 88 -0.01 -9.24 -3.28
N ILE A 89 -0.10 -8.77 -2.05
CA ILE A 89 -0.81 -9.47 -0.99
C ILE A 89 -1.43 -8.44 -0.05
N PRO A 90 -2.72 -8.59 0.31
CA PRO A 90 -3.31 -7.71 1.33
C PRO A 90 -2.89 -8.17 2.72
N LEU A 91 -2.44 -7.24 3.52
CA LEU A 91 -2.01 -7.52 4.90
C LEU A 91 -2.66 -6.52 5.86
N CYS A 92 -2.94 -6.96 7.07
CA CYS A 92 -3.37 -6.04 8.11
C CYS A 92 -2.19 -5.15 8.52
N VAL A 93 -2.47 -4.07 9.26
CA VAL A 93 -1.43 -3.12 9.67
C VAL A 93 -0.29 -3.82 10.38
N LYS A 94 -0.59 -4.75 11.28
CA LYS A 94 0.41 -5.49 12.04
C LYS A 94 1.32 -6.30 11.11
N HIS A 95 0.74 -7.12 10.25
CA HIS A 95 1.52 -7.99 9.36
C HIS A 95 2.23 -7.20 8.26
N HIS A 96 1.65 -6.09 7.81
CA HIS A 96 2.31 -5.21 6.85
C HIS A 96 3.61 -4.63 7.44
N LYS A 97 3.56 -4.18 8.68
CA LYS A 97 4.76 -3.68 9.37
C LYS A 97 5.81 -4.78 9.55
N MET A 98 5.37 -5.98 9.89
CA MET A 98 6.26 -7.13 10.04
C MET A 98 6.93 -7.50 8.70
N ALA A 99 6.17 -7.47 7.62
CA ALA A 99 6.70 -7.75 6.28
C ALA A 99 7.71 -6.69 5.86
N ASP A 100 7.43 -5.41 6.10
CA ASP A 100 8.34 -4.31 5.78
C ASP A 100 9.64 -4.40 6.58
N ALA A 101 9.57 -4.92 7.80
CA ALA A 101 10.74 -5.11 8.65
C ALA A 101 11.52 -6.39 8.33
N GLY A 102 11.08 -7.18 7.35
CA GLY A 102 11.73 -8.43 6.98
C GLY A 102 11.48 -9.57 7.97
N GLN A 103 10.46 -9.46 8.81
CA GLN A 103 10.13 -10.47 9.83
C GLN A 103 9.26 -11.60 9.30
N ILE A 104 8.76 -11.47 8.06
CA ILE A 104 7.94 -12.49 7.41
C ILE A 104 8.69 -12.97 6.17
N ASP A 105 8.73 -14.29 5.99
CA ASP A 105 9.37 -14.90 4.83
C ASP A 105 8.66 -14.49 3.54
N SER A 106 9.39 -13.86 2.63
CA SER A 106 8.86 -13.41 1.34
C SER A 106 8.39 -14.58 0.47
N GLU A 107 9.01 -15.73 0.57
CA GLU A 107 8.59 -16.93 -0.16
C GLU A 107 7.19 -17.38 0.29
N HIS A 108 6.92 -17.30 1.58
CA HIS A 108 5.59 -17.60 2.11
C HIS A 108 4.55 -16.63 1.58
N LEU A 109 4.88 -15.34 1.53
CA LEU A 109 4.00 -14.33 0.96
C LEU A 109 3.72 -14.57 -0.52
N ARG A 110 4.75 -14.94 -1.27
CA ARG A 110 4.61 -15.26 -2.70
C ARG A 110 3.72 -16.48 -2.92
N GLU A 111 3.84 -17.48 -2.08
CA GLU A 111 3.00 -18.67 -2.15
C GLU A 111 1.53 -18.33 -1.90
N LEU A 112 1.26 -17.49 -0.90
CA LEU A 112 -0.10 -17.04 -0.63
C LEU A 112 -0.67 -16.23 -1.79
N ALA A 113 0.14 -15.35 -2.38
CA ALA A 113 -0.26 -14.57 -3.54
C ALA A 113 -0.54 -15.48 -4.74
N ARG A 114 0.29 -16.48 -4.97
CA ARG A 114 0.13 -17.46 -6.05
C ARG A 114 -1.18 -18.23 -5.88
N ILE A 115 -1.46 -18.71 -4.70
CA ILE A 115 -2.71 -19.45 -4.41
C ILE A 115 -3.92 -18.56 -4.72
N ARG A 116 -3.91 -17.31 -4.28
CA ARG A 116 -5.01 -16.38 -4.56
C ARG A 116 -5.20 -16.17 -6.06
N GLU A 117 -4.09 -15.92 -6.81
CA GLU A 117 -4.17 -15.64 -8.24
C GLU A 117 -4.62 -16.85 -9.05
N GLU A 118 -4.26 -18.04 -8.63
CA GLU A 118 -4.58 -19.28 -9.34
C GLU A 118 -5.91 -19.91 -8.88
N THR A 119 -6.49 -19.40 -7.80
CA THR A 119 -7.78 -19.89 -7.30
C THR A 119 -8.88 -18.92 -7.73
N PRO A 120 -9.82 -19.34 -8.58
CA PRO A 120 -10.93 -18.46 -8.97
C PRO A 120 -11.85 -18.22 -7.77
N LEU A 121 -12.46 -17.01 -7.73
CA LEU A 121 -13.48 -16.73 -6.74
C LEU A 121 -14.66 -17.66 -6.95
N ALA A 122 -15.05 -18.35 -5.89
CA ALA A 122 -16.28 -19.15 -5.92
C ALA A 122 -17.48 -18.19 -5.92
N GLU A 123 -18.32 -18.33 -6.91
CA GLU A 123 -19.57 -17.57 -6.99
C GLU A 123 -20.67 -18.25 -6.16
#